data_c1ad28988a2d001be0a987dbf955d76c
#
_entry.id   c1ad28988a2d001be0a987dbf955d76c
#
_cell.length_a   1.000
_cell.length_b   1.000
_cell.length_c   1.000
_cell.angle_alpha   90.00
_cell.angle_beta   90.00
_cell.angle_gamma   90.00
#
_symmetry.space_group_name_H-M   'P 1'
#
loop_
_entity.id
_entity.type
_entity.pdbx_description
1 polymer ?
#
loop_
_entity_poly.entity_id
_entity_poly.type
_entity_poly.pdbx_seq_one_letter_code
_entity_poly.pdbx_strand_id
1 'polypeptide(L)'
;MIDFNSNGFFARLKKVDLNEFDKMVNEFLIADEIVVGAYKSVRDGVLFTNKRIIAINVQGLTGKKKDFTSLPYSKISTFSLETAGTFDMDAELEIYLSGVGKVKFEFTGNTNVKEICKQISTYVL
;
A
#
# COMPACT_ATOMS: atom_id res chain seq x y z
N MET A 1 -14.24 2.89 5.66
CA MET A 1 -13.28 3.23 4.59
C MET A 1 -12.26 4.22 5.13
N ILE A 2 -11.00 4.00 4.79
CA ILE A 2 -9.91 4.86 5.25
C ILE A 2 -10.05 6.26 4.65
N ASP A 3 -9.84 7.28 5.48
CA ASP A 3 -9.75 8.66 5.02
C ASP A 3 -8.29 8.97 4.68
N PHE A 4 -7.97 8.97 3.39
CA PHE A 4 -6.61 9.20 2.91
C PHE A 4 -6.19 10.67 2.95
N ASN A 5 -7.11 11.56 3.28
CA ASN A 5 -6.78 12.98 3.47
C ASN A 5 -6.20 13.27 4.84
N SER A 6 -6.36 12.34 5.80
CA SER A 6 -5.74 12.48 7.10
C SER A 6 -4.25 12.16 7.02
N ASN A 7 -3.43 13.00 7.65
CA ASN A 7 -1.98 12.86 7.62
C ASN A 7 -1.52 11.64 8.42
N GLY A 8 -0.61 10.87 7.87
CA GLY A 8 0.21 9.92 8.62
C GLY A 8 -0.24 8.46 8.66
N PHE A 9 -1.32 8.06 7.98
CA PHE A 9 -1.71 6.66 7.96
C PHE A 9 -0.68 5.76 7.29
N PHE A 10 -0.10 6.20 6.19
CA PHE A 10 0.78 5.38 5.38
C PHE A 10 2.15 6.01 5.20
N ALA A 11 2.65 6.60 6.28
CA ALA A 11 3.99 7.14 6.36
C ALA A 11 4.95 6.07 6.89
N ARG A 12 6.20 6.13 6.47
CA ARG A 12 7.31 5.31 6.99
C ARG A 12 7.07 3.81 6.84
N LEU A 13 6.51 3.42 5.71
CA LEU A 13 6.27 2.01 5.39
C LEU A 13 7.58 1.29 5.10
N LYS A 14 7.76 0.13 5.71
CA LYS A 14 8.94 -0.73 5.52
C LYS A 14 8.53 -2.04 4.90
N LYS A 15 9.33 -2.55 4.00
CA LYS A 15 9.09 -3.85 3.38
C LYS A 15 9.09 -4.95 4.45
N VAL A 16 8.12 -5.84 4.37
CA VAL A 16 8.01 -7.02 5.23
C VAL A 16 7.79 -8.25 4.36
N ASP A 17 7.77 -9.42 4.97
CA ASP A 17 7.49 -10.66 4.25
C ASP A 17 6.10 -10.63 3.63
N LEU A 18 5.94 -11.28 2.49
CA LEU A 18 4.65 -11.32 1.78
C LEU A 18 3.53 -11.93 2.62
N ASN A 19 3.86 -12.77 3.59
CA ASN A 19 2.91 -13.43 4.46
C ASN A 19 2.63 -12.69 5.78
N GLU A 20 3.19 -11.50 5.96
CA GLU A 20 3.06 -10.73 7.20
C GLU A 20 1.60 -10.55 7.63
N PHE A 21 0.72 -10.33 6.67
CA PHE A 21 -0.69 -10.04 6.93
C PHE A 21 -1.64 -11.19 6.60
N ASP A 22 -1.11 -12.40 6.38
CA ASP A 22 -1.91 -13.55 5.94
C ASP A 22 -3.11 -13.81 6.84
N LYS A 23 -2.92 -13.77 8.14
CA LYS A 23 -4.01 -14.02 9.10
C LYS A 23 -5.13 -13.00 8.98
N MET A 24 -4.82 -11.81 8.51
CA MET A 24 -5.80 -10.74 8.36
C MET A 24 -6.54 -10.81 7.04
N VAL A 25 -5.87 -11.22 5.97
CA VAL A 25 -6.40 -11.03 4.61
C VAL A 25 -6.78 -12.30 3.87
N ASN A 26 -6.31 -13.48 4.30
CA ASN A 26 -6.54 -14.73 3.56
C ASN A 26 -8.01 -14.99 3.26
N GLU A 27 -8.90 -14.62 4.16
CA GLU A 27 -10.34 -14.85 3.97
C GLU A 27 -10.98 -13.91 2.94
N PHE A 28 -10.33 -12.81 2.60
CA PHE A 28 -10.89 -11.86 1.62
C PHE A 28 -10.29 -12.00 0.24
N LEU A 29 -9.14 -12.61 0.11
CA LEU A 29 -8.50 -12.73 -1.21
C LEU A 29 -9.38 -13.57 -2.12
N ILE A 30 -9.53 -13.12 -3.34
CA ILE A 30 -10.35 -13.82 -4.33
C ILE A 30 -9.52 -14.87 -5.07
N ALA A 31 -10.19 -15.70 -5.89
CA ALA A 31 -9.50 -16.71 -6.68
C ALA A 31 -8.43 -16.08 -7.56
N ASP A 32 -7.28 -16.70 -7.61
CA ASP A 32 -6.12 -16.26 -8.39
C ASP A 32 -5.50 -14.93 -7.90
N GLU A 33 -5.91 -14.44 -6.75
CA GLU A 33 -5.29 -13.26 -6.15
C GLU A 33 -4.10 -13.67 -5.31
N ILE A 34 -2.93 -13.07 -5.59
CA ILE A 34 -1.70 -13.33 -4.83
C ILE A 34 -1.09 -12.01 -4.35
N VAL A 35 -0.50 -12.04 -3.18
CA VAL A 35 0.24 -10.90 -2.63
C VAL A 35 1.60 -10.85 -3.32
N VAL A 36 1.93 -9.71 -3.91
CA VAL A 36 3.21 -9.48 -4.60
C VAL A 36 4.11 -8.47 -3.89
N GLY A 37 3.58 -7.73 -2.92
CA GLY A 37 4.34 -6.82 -2.10
C GLY A 37 3.64 -6.59 -0.77
N ALA A 38 4.40 -6.41 0.31
CA ALA A 38 3.87 -6.15 1.63
C ALA A 38 4.73 -5.13 2.35
N TYR A 39 4.09 -4.13 2.96
CA TYR A 39 4.77 -3.04 3.65
C TYR A 39 4.02 -2.74 4.94
N LYS A 40 4.75 -2.37 5.99
CA LYS A 40 4.18 -2.16 7.32
C LYS A 40 4.69 -0.87 7.94
N SER A 41 3.83 -0.16 8.65
CA SER A 41 4.16 1.01 9.45
C SER A 41 3.53 0.83 10.83
N VAL A 42 4.32 0.74 11.86
CA VAL A 42 3.90 0.45 13.25
C VAL A 42 2.96 -0.76 13.27
N ARG A 43 1.67 -0.56 13.07
CA ARG A 43 0.68 -1.64 13.00
C ARG A 43 -0.21 -1.61 11.75
N ASP A 44 -0.10 -0.56 10.94
CA ASP A 44 -0.82 -0.45 9.66
C ASP A 44 -0.05 -1.15 8.55
N GLY A 45 -0.73 -1.49 7.49
CA GLY A 45 -0.11 -2.18 6.39
C GLY A 45 -0.64 -1.78 5.02
N VAL A 46 0.17 -2.05 4.01
CA VAL A 46 -0.22 -1.91 2.61
C VAL A 46 0.22 -3.16 1.88
N LEU A 47 -0.70 -3.81 1.23
CA LEU A 47 -0.44 -4.98 0.39
C LEU A 47 -0.67 -4.62 -1.06
N PHE A 48 0.26 -5.06 -1.90
CA PHE A 48 0.06 -5.06 -3.34
C PHE A 48 -0.25 -6.49 -3.74
N THR A 49 -1.41 -6.70 -4.35
CA THR A 49 -1.74 -7.98 -4.97
C THR A 49 -1.69 -7.84 -6.48
N ASN A 50 -1.96 -8.89 -7.19
CA ASN A 50 -2.10 -8.82 -8.64
C ASN A 50 -3.44 -8.22 -9.10
N LYS A 51 -4.33 -7.86 -8.16
CA LYS A 51 -5.67 -7.32 -8.45
C LYS A 51 -5.87 -5.90 -7.93
N ARG A 52 -5.28 -5.58 -6.77
CA ARG A 52 -5.56 -4.32 -6.05
C ARG A 52 -4.46 -3.99 -5.07
N ILE A 53 -4.50 -2.77 -4.57
CA ILE A 53 -3.78 -2.37 -3.37
C ILE A 53 -4.75 -2.51 -2.20
N ILE A 54 -4.35 -3.17 -1.12
CA ILE A 54 -5.15 -3.28 0.10
C ILE A 54 -4.46 -2.45 1.17
N ALA A 55 -5.13 -1.40 1.62
CA ALA A 55 -4.65 -0.57 2.71
C ALA A 55 -5.30 -1.04 4.01
N ILE A 56 -4.50 -1.32 5.02
CA ILE A 56 -4.94 -1.89 6.30
C ILE A 56 -4.68 -0.87 7.40
N ASN A 57 -5.75 -0.42 8.04
CA ASN A 57 -5.66 0.47 9.19
C ASN A 57 -6.10 -0.27 10.45
N VAL A 58 -5.17 -0.49 11.36
CA VAL A 58 -5.43 -1.16 12.64
C VAL A 58 -5.77 -0.11 13.68
N GLN A 59 -6.94 -0.22 14.28
CA GLN A 59 -7.53 0.81 15.13
C GLN A 59 -7.70 0.34 16.56
N GLY A 60 -7.78 1.30 17.47
CA GLY A 60 -8.08 1.08 18.87
C GLY A 60 -6.90 0.54 19.66
N LEU A 61 -7.03 0.53 20.98
CA LEU A 61 -5.97 0.11 21.90
C LEU A 61 -5.62 -1.36 21.73
N THR A 62 -6.62 -2.22 21.48
CA THR A 62 -6.41 -3.66 21.34
C THR A 62 -6.03 -4.07 19.92
N GLY A 63 -6.17 -3.17 18.95
CA GLY A 63 -5.93 -3.49 17.54
C GLY A 63 -6.95 -4.47 16.95
N LYS A 64 -8.08 -4.68 17.60
CA LYS A 64 -9.12 -5.62 17.11
C LYS A 64 -9.92 -5.03 15.95
N LYS A 65 -10.12 -3.72 15.96
CA LYS A 65 -10.85 -3.05 14.89
C LYS A 65 -9.89 -2.75 13.74
N LYS A 66 -10.22 -3.23 12.56
CA LYS A 66 -9.38 -3.04 11.38
C LYS A 66 -10.23 -2.59 10.21
N ASP A 67 -9.68 -1.68 9.43
CA ASP A 67 -10.28 -1.25 8.16
C ASP A 67 -9.42 -1.79 7.02
N PHE A 68 -10.05 -2.44 6.06
CA PHE A 68 -9.38 -2.95 4.86
C PHE A 68 -9.99 -2.22 3.67
N THR A 69 -9.24 -1.26 3.12
CA THR A 69 -9.70 -0.50 1.97
C THR A 69 -9.01 -1.01 0.72
N SER A 70 -9.78 -1.42 -0.27
CA SER A 70 -9.27 -1.90 -1.54
C SER A 70 -9.23 -0.77 -2.56
N LEU A 71 -8.09 -0.63 -3.20
CA LEU A 71 -7.86 0.34 -4.27
C LEU A 71 -7.58 -0.45 -5.54
N PRO A 72 -8.61 -0.71 -6.37
CA PRO A 72 -8.43 -1.52 -7.59
C PRO A 72 -7.50 -0.81 -8.57
N TYR A 73 -6.57 -1.55 -9.15
CA TYR A 73 -5.65 -0.98 -10.15
C TYR A 73 -6.40 -0.38 -11.35
N SER A 74 -7.51 -0.98 -11.73
CA SER A 74 -8.32 -0.49 -12.85
C SER A 74 -8.92 0.90 -12.63
N LYS A 75 -8.93 1.37 -11.39
CA LYS A 75 -9.48 2.69 -11.04
C LYS A 75 -8.40 3.75 -10.86
N ILE A 76 -7.15 3.37 -10.96
CA ILE A 76 -6.04 4.33 -10.87
C ILE A 76 -5.87 4.99 -12.23
N SER A 77 -6.04 6.31 -12.27
CA SER A 77 -5.89 7.06 -13.51
C SER A 77 -4.47 7.61 -13.68
N THR A 78 -3.81 7.94 -12.58
CA THR A 78 -2.47 8.55 -12.61
C THR A 78 -1.70 8.06 -11.41
N PHE A 79 -0.41 7.84 -11.58
CA PHE A 79 0.46 7.52 -10.46
C PHE A 79 1.85 8.10 -10.70
N SER A 80 2.54 8.42 -9.60
CA SER A 80 3.92 8.90 -9.66
C SER A 80 4.72 8.29 -8.52
N LEU A 81 6.00 8.08 -8.77
CA LEU A 81 6.93 7.67 -7.75
C LEU A 81 7.99 8.75 -7.63
N GLU A 82 8.06 9.37 -6.45
CA GLU A 82 9.05 10.39 -6.15
C GLU A 82 10.15 9.78 -5.29
N THR A 83 11.39 9.99 -5.69
CA THR A 83 12.56 9.53 -4.93
C THR A 83 13.17 10.72 -4.21
N ALA A 84 13.71 10.48 -3.02
CA ALA A 84 14.14 11.56 -2.15
C ALA A 84 15.62 11.95 -2.28
N GLY A 85 16.29 11.57 -3.36
CA GLY A 85 17.67 11.98 -3.63
C GLY A 85 18.70 10.88 -3.46
N THR A 86 19.98 11.24 -3.51
CA THR A 86 21.06 10.27 -3.73
C THR A 86 21.39 9.38 -2.54
N PHE A 87 21.16 9.83 -1.33
CA PHE A 87 21.49 9.07 -0.12
C PHE A 87 20.26 8.66 0.65
N ASP A 88 19.12 9.03 0.15
CA ASP A 88 17.88 8.80 0.85
C ASP A 88 17.20 7.59 0.23
N MET A 89 16.85 6.65 1.08
CA MET A 89 16.16 5.43 0.67
C MET A 89 14.65 5.63 0.64
N ASP A 90 14.19 6.84 0.98
CA ASP A 90 12.77 7.13 1.05
C ASP A 90 12.20 7.39 -0.33
N ALA A 91 10.95 7.01 -0.50
CA ALA A 91 10.19 7.25 -1.72
C ALA A 91 8.73 7.47 -1.40
N GLU A 92 8.06 8.25 -2.22
CA GLU A 92 6.62 8.44 -2.12
C GLU A 92 5.95 7.93 -3.39
N LEU A 93 4.97 7.06 -3.20
CA LEU A 93 4.07 6.66 -4.27
C LEU A 93 2.79 7.45 -4.10
N GLU A 94 2.43 8.24 -5.11
CA GLU A 94 1.14 8.90 -5.17
C GLU A 94 0.31 8.27 -6.26
N ILE A 95 -0.92 7.95 -5.94
CA ILE A 95 -1.89 7.47 -6.92
C ILE A 95 -3.14 8.35 -6.88
N TYR A 96 -3.77 8.49 -8.02
CA TYR A 96 -5.04 9.21 -8.13
C TYR A 96 -6.12 8.27 -8.62
N LEU A 97 -7.20 8.18 -7.85
CA LEU A 97 -8.37 7.39 -8.20
C LEU A 97 -9.58 8.31 -8.27
N SER A 98 -10.37 8.16 -9.33
CA SER A 98 -11.63 8.88 -9.48
C SER A 98 -12.56 8.53 -8.31
N GLY A 99 -13.12 9.54 -7.68
CA GLY A 99 -14.03 9.37 -6.54
C GLY A 99 -13.36 9.30 -5.18
N VAL A 100 -12.08 8.98 -5.12
CA VAL A 100 -11.30 8.95 -3.87
C VAL A 100 -10.35 10.14 -3.77
N GLY A 101 -9.74 10.50 -4.89
CA GLY A 101 -8.72 11.55 -4.94
C GLY A 101 -7.31 10.99 -4.87
N LYS A 102 -6.42 11.78 -4.31
CA LYS A 102 -5.00 11.43 -4.18
C LYS A 102 -4.78 10.57 -2.95
N VAL A 103 -4.04 9.49 -3.12
CA VAL A 103 -3.59 8.60 -2.03
C VAL A 103 -2.07 8.56 -2.06
N LYS A 104 -1.45 8.79 -0.92
CA LYS A 104 0.00 8.84 -0.78
C LYS A 104 0.50 7.74 0.13
N PHE A 105 1.52 7.03 -0.33
CA PHE A 105 2.24 6.04 0.47
C PHE A 105 3.71 6.45 0.54
N GLU A 106 4.22 6.63 1.74
CA GLU A 106 5.62 6.98 1.96
C GLU A 106 6.37 5.73 2.42
N PHE A 107 7.40 5.36 1.69
CA PHE A 107 8.24 4.19 1.99
C PHE A 107 9.58 4.64 2.53
N THR A 108 10.12 3.89 3.47
CA THR A 108 11.40 4.20 4.10
C THR A 108 12.25 2.94 4.25
N GLY A 109 13.50 3.12 4.64
CA GLY A 109 14.44 2.02 4.86
C GLY A 109 14.92 1.40 3.55
N ASN A 110 15.08 0.09 3.54
CA ASN A 110 15.63 -0.63 2.39
C ASN A 110 14.60 -0.97 1.32
N THR A 111 13.62 -0.10 1.12
CA THR A 111 12.59 -0.33 0.13
C THR A 111 13.14 -0.15 -1.28
N ASN A 112 12.92 -1.14 -2.13
CA ASN A 112 13.32 -1.07 -3.54
C ASN A 112 12.27 -0.30 -4.33
N VAL A 113 12.55 0.97 -4.59
CA VAL A 113 11.61 1.86 -5.29
C VAL A 113 11.34 1.41 -6.73
N LYS A 114 12.32 0.78 -7.38
CA LYS A 114 12.14 0.26 -8.74
C LYS A 114 11.14 -0.89 -8.76
N GLU A 115 11.18 -1.73 -7.74
CA GLU A 115 10.24 -2.84 -7.59
C GLU A 115 8.81 -2.31 -7.44
N ILE A 116 8.61 -1.29 -6.59
CA ILE A 116 7.29 -0.67 -6.42
C ILE A 116 6.79 -0.09 -7.74
N CYS A 117 7.63 0.63 -8.44
CA CYS A 117 7.26 1.23 -9.73
C CYS A 117 6.85 0.16 -10.74
N LYS A 118 7.60 -0.94 -10.81
CA LYS A 118 7.28 -2.04 -11.71
C LYS A 118 5.98 -2.73 -11.33
N GLN A 119 5.72 -2.92 -10.05
CA GLN A 119 4.47 -3.52 -9.58
C GLN A 119 3.27 -2.67 -10.01
N ILE A 120 3.33 -1.37 -9.73
CA ILE A 120 2.27 -0.45 -10.13
C ILE A 120 2.08 -0.43 -11.64
N SER A 121 3.17 -0.28 -12.38
CA SER A 121 3.10 -0.19 -13.85
C SER A 121 2.54 -1.48 -14.46
N THR A 122 2.93 -2.62 -13.93
CA THR A 122 2.47 -3.92 -14.42
C THR A 122 0.96 -4.06 -14.34
N TYR A 123 0.36 -3.60 -13.25
CA TYR A 123 -1.06 -3.83 -12.99
C TYR A 123 -1.96 -2.66 -13.39
N VAL A 124 -1.42 -1.45 -13.46
CA VAL A 124 -2.21 -0.27 -13.88
C VAL A 124 -2.20 -0.11 -15.40
N LEU A 125 -1.05 -0.32 -16.02
CA LEU A 125 -0.90 -0.19 -17.47
C LEU A 125 -1.21 -1.52 -18.17
#